data_f812dace2082d8035e81f4e318f3c5ed
#
_entry.id   f812dace2082d8035e81f4e318f3c5ed
#
_cell.length_a   1.000
_cell.length_b   1.000
_cell.length_c   1.000
_cell.angle_alpha   90.00
_cell.angle_beta   90.00
_cell.angle_gamma   90.00
#
_symmetry.space_group_name_H-M   'P 1'
#
loop_
_entity.id
_entity.type
_entity.pdbx_description
1 polymer ?
#
loop_
_entity_poly.entity_id
_entity_poly.type
_entity_poly.pdbx_seq_one_letter_code
_entity_poly.pdbx_strand_id
1 'polypeptide(L)'
;MALQHSKFNAENLANLRVARRIAPDRDGAKKLALRYGEQLVCVRHRLNSEGTVRFTTVELLIEQTPVIPAGSRLVAVRLEPGDRPTRSLLLSCGALWDKSRKVWMVPRRIVKTFGLLDRVVPSAGKP
;
A
#
# COMPACT_ATOMS: atom_id res chain seq x y z
N MET A 1 -39.25 -1.43 5.65
CA MET A 1 -39.29 -1.64 4.21
C MET A 1 -38.11 -2.44 3.73
N ALA A 2 -38.34 -3.48 3.00
CA ALA A 2 -37.27 -4.30 2.49
C ALA A 2 -36.51 -3.57 1.38
N LEU A 3 -35.21 -3.72 1.39
CA LEU A 3 -34.38 -3.18 0.32
C LEU A 3 -34.59 -3.99 -0.95
N GLN A 4 -34.60 -3.30 -2.06
CA GLN A 4 -34.67 -3.94 -3.36
C GLN A 4 -33.28 -4.43 -3.72
N HIS A 5 -32.93 -5.60 -3.25
CA HIS A 5 -31.57 -6.11 -3.41
C HIS A 5 -31.12 -6.19 -4.87
N SER A 6 -32.06 -6.43 -5.77
CA SER A 6 -31.72 -6.49 -7.18
C SER A 6 -31.21 -5.17 -7.74
N LYS A 7 -31.46 -4.05 -7.03
CA LYS A 7 -30.97 -2.74 -7.45
C LYS A 7 -29.63 -2.38 -6.86
N PHE A 8 -29.14 -3.19 -5.94
CA PHE A 8 -27.88 -2.91 -5.27
C PHE A 8 -26.83 -3.90 -5.73
N ASN A 9 -25.83 -3.37 -6.39
CA ASN A 9 -24.70 -4.13 -6.88
C ASN A 9 -23.45 -3.55 -6.22
N ALA A 10 -22.63 -4.40 -5.63
CA ALA A 10 -21.44 -3.95 -4.90
C ALA A 10 -20.53 -3.10 -5.77
N GLU A 11 -20.37 -3.48 -7.05
CA GLU A 11 -19.55 -2.70 -7.97
C GLU A 11 -20.12 -1.30 -8.18
N ASN A 12 -21.42 -1.22 -8.37
CA ASN A 12 -22.08 0.07 -8.57
C ASN A 12 -21.97 0.94 -7.33
N LEU A 13 -22.17 0.36 -6.16
CA LEU A 13 -22.06 1.13 -4.92
C LEU A 13 -20.64 1.64 -4.69
N ALA A 14 -19.65 0.81 -4.96
CA ALA A 14 -18.25 1.20 -4.77
C ALA A 14 -17.85 2.35 -5.69
N ASN A 15 -18.48 2.45 -6.84
CA ASN A 15 -18.16 3.48 -7.83
C ASN A 15 -18.99 4.74 -7.72
N LEU A 16 -19.98 4.77 -6.81
CA LEU A 16 -20.79 5.96 -6.64
C LEU A 16 -19.98 7.08 -6.02
N ARG A 17 -20.33 8.30 -6.38
CA ARG A 17 -19.64 9.50 -5.90
C ARG A 17 -19.76 9.60 -4.38
N VAL A 18 -18.63 9.85 -3.72
CA VAL A 18 -18.63 10.12 -2.28
C VAL A 18 -18.91 11.61 -2.09
N ALA A 19 -20.08 11.91 -1.57
CA ALA A 19 -20.47 13.30 -1.32
C ALA A 19 -19.87 13.81 -0.01
N ARG A 20 -19.71 12.92 0.97
CA ARG A 20 -19.19 13.32 2.27
C ARG A 20 -18.52 12.12 2.95
N ARG A 21 -17.39 12.41 3.57
CA ARG A 21 -16.67 11.44 4.40
C ARG A 21 -16.68 11.95 5.84
N ILE A 22 -17.08 11.10 6.78
CA ILE A 22 -17.27 11.49 8.16
C ILE A 22 -16.36 10.64 9.04
N ALA A 23 -15.54 11.30 9.87
CA ALA A 23 -14.71 10.59 10.85
C ALA A 23 -15.59 10.00 11.96
N PRO A 24 -15.11 8.92 12.62
CA PRO A 24 -15.93 8.24 13.64
C PRO A 24 -16.37 9.11 14.80
N ASP A 25 -15.61 10.13 15.14
CA ASP A 25 -15.88 11.01 16.28
C ASP A 25 -16.78 12.19 15.93
N ARG A 26 -17.21 12.30 14.67
CA ARG A 26 -18.02 13.43 14.21
C ARG A 26 -19.50 13.12 14.22
N ASP A 27 -20.31 14.18 14.27
CA ASP A 27 -21.76 14.05 14.15
C ASP A 27 -22.09 13.37 12.84
N GLY A 28 -23.06 12.49 12.88
CA GLY A 28 -23.43 11.69 11.73
C GLY A 28 -22.78 10.32 11.70
N ALA A 29 -21.73 10.10 12.46
CA ALA A 29 -21.05 8.80 12.55
C ALA A 29 -21.15 8.18 13.93
N LYS A 30 -21.63 8.90 14.94
CA LYS A 30 -21.58 8.44 16.33
C LYS A 30 -22.34 7.14 16.58
N LYS A 31 -23.51 6.97 15.99
CA LYS A 31 -24.27 5.74 16.14
C LYS A 31 -23.52 4.55 15.55
N LEU A 32 -22.88 4.77 14.42
CA LEU A 32 -22.10 3.72 13.76
C LEU A 32 -20.81 3.43 14.53
N ALA A 33 -20.22 4.46 15.13
CA ALA A 33 -19.05 4.28 15.98
C ALA A 33 -19.38 3.43 17.22
N LEU A 34 -20.56 3.62 17.79
CA LEU A 34 -21.00 2.78 18.90
C LEU A 34 -21.21 1.34 18.46
N ARG A 35 -21.74 1.15 17.25
CA ARG A 35 -22.01 -0.18 16.73
C ARG A 35 -20.74 -0.96 16.36
N TYR A 36 -19.79 -0.30 15.71
CA TYR A 36 -18.59 -0.96 15.17
C TYR A 36 -17.35 -0.75 16.03
N GLY A 37 -17.39 0.19 16.96
CA GLY A 37 -16.28 0.44 17.85
C GLY A 37 -15.05 0.94 17.15
N GLU A 38 -13.90 0.53 17.64
CA GLU A 38 -12.60 0.99 17.12
C GLU A 38 -12.31 0.51 15.70
N GLN A 39 -13.07 -0.43 15.20
CA GLN A 39 -12.89 -0.89 13.82
C GLN A 39 -13.37 0.13 12.80
N LEU A 40 -14.23 1.08 13.21
CA LEU A 40 -14.77 2.05 12.27
C LEU A 40 -13.71 3.06 11.84
N VAL A 41 -13.35 3.03 10.58
CA VAL A 41 -12.38 3.97 10.00
C VAL A 41 -13.07 5.26 9.60
N CYS A 42 -14.16 5.14 8.87
CA CYS A 42 -14.96 6.30 8.47
C CYS A 42 -16.32 5.87 7.97
N VAL A 43 -17.19 6.86 7.85
CA VAL A 43 -18.52 6.72 7.24
C VAL A 43 -18.52 7.55 5.98
N ARG A 44 -19.09 7.01 4.90
CA ARG A 44 -19.22 7.74 3.64
C ARG A 44 -20.66 7.82 3.23
N HIS A 45 -21.07 9.01 2.82
CA HIS A 45 -22.35 9.21 2.15
C HIS A 45 -22.10 9.25 0.66
N ARG A 46 -22.72 8.34 -0.06
CA ARG A 46 -22.60 8.24 -1.51
C ARG A 46 -23.93 8.58 -2.14
N LEU A 47 -23.89 9.18 -3.32
CA LEU A 47 -25.10 9.55 -4.04
C LEU A 47 -25.18 8.79 -5.35
N ASN A 48 -26.42 8.47 -5.75
CA ASN A 48 -26.62 7.94 -7.10
C ASN A 48 -26.37 9.04 -8.13
N SER A 49 -26.41 8.68 -9.42
CA SER A 49 -26.09 9.64 -10.48
C SER A 49 -27.04 10.83 -10.50
N GLU A 50 -28.29 10.61 -10.12
CA GLU A 50 -29.29 11.70 -10.10
C GLU A 50 -29.21 12.55 -8.83
N GLY A 51 -28.48 12.11 -7.83
CA GLY A 51 -28.41 12.82 -6.56
C GLY A 51 -29.68 12.70 -5.72
N THR A 52 -30.52 11.70 -5.99
CA THR A 52 -31.80 11.52 -5.31
C THR A 52 -31.79 10.48 -4.22
N VAL A 53 -30.76 9.62 -4.18
CA VAL A 53 -30.62 8.57 -3.17
C VAL A 53 -29.25 8.67 -2.52
N ARG A 54 -29.25 8.67 -1.21
CA ARG A 54 -28.01 8.67 -0.44
C ARG A 54 -27.80 7.29 0.18
N PHE A 55 -26.64 6.73 -0.05
CA PHE A 55 -26.21 5.48 0.54
C PHE A 55 -25.21 5.77 1.63
N THR A 56 -25.41 5.21 2.79
CA THR A 56 -24.46 5.33 3.89
C THR A 56 -23.63 4.05 3.95
N THR A 57 -22.34 4.18 3.74
CA THR A 57 -21.43 3.05 3.79
C THR A 57 -20.39 3.26 4.87
N VAL A 58 -19.83 2.18 5.38
CA VAL A 58 -18.79 2.24 6.41
C VAL A 58 -17.53 1.55 5.91
N GLU A 59 -16.41 2.07 6.34
CA GLU A 59 -15.14 1.41 6.13
C GLU A 59 -14.68 0.87 7.47
N LEU A 60 -14.39 -0.42 7.53
CA LEU A 60 -13.96 -1.08 8.75
C LEU A 60 -12.54 -1.60 8.62
N LEU A 61 -11.77 -1.45 9.69
CA LEU A 61 -10.47 -2.10 9.78
C LEU A 61 -10.68 -3.58 10.12
N ILE A 62 -10.29 -4.44 9.21
CA ILE A 62 -10.46 -5.88 9.39
C ILE A 62 -9.17 -6.53 9.83
N GLU A 63 -8.07 -6.10 9.26
CA GLU A 63 -6.79 -6.77 9.48
C GLU A 63 -5.65 -5.77 9.40
N GLN A 64 -4.65 -5.99 10.21
CA GLN A 64 -3.45 -5.17 10.23
C GLN A 64 -2.25 -6.10 10.11
N THR A 65 -1.48 -5.91 9.06
CA THR A 65 -0.34 -6.77 8.76
C THR A 65 0.88 -5.92 8.50
N PRO A 66 2.01 -6.18 9.16
CA PRO A 66 3.23 -5.44 8.86
C PRO A 66 3.72 -5.77 7.44
N VAL A 67 4.22 -4.76 6.76
CA VAL A 67 4.78 -4.93 5.43
C VAL A 67 6.14 -4.25 5.36
N ILE A 68 6.99 -4.76 4.48
CA ILE A 68 8.27 -4.13 4.20
C ILE A 68 8.05 -3.12 3.07
N PRO A 69 8.34 -1.83 3.29
CA PRO A 69 8.19 -0.85 2.22
C PRO A 69 8.99 -1.25 0.99
N ALA A 70 8.44 -1.00 -0.20
CA ALA A 70 9.08 -1.41 -1.45
C ALA A 70 10.50 -0.85 -1.58
N GLY A 71 10.73 0.39 -1.12
CA GLY A 71 12.05 1.01 -1.18
C GLY A 71 13.07 0.38 -0.24
N SER A 72 12.60 -0.34 0.78
CA SER A 72 13.47 -1.02 1.74
C SER A 72 13.75 -2.47 1.38
N ARG A 73 13.08 -3.00 0.37
CA ARG A 73 13.36 -4.37 -0.09
C ARG A 73 14.76 -4.41 -0.67
N LEU A 74 15.45 -5.51 -0.37
CA LEU A 74 16.81 -5.70 -0.87
C LEU A 74 16.76 -6.29 -2.26
N VAL A 75 17.58 -5.73 -3.15
CA VAL A 75 17.78 -6.29 -4.50
C VAL A 75 19.24 -6.59 -4.69
N ALA A 76 19.55 -7.58 -5.51
CA ALA A 76 20.91 -8.00 -5.77
C ALA A 76 21.55 -7.10 -6.81
N VAL A 77 22.72 -6.57 -6.50
CA VAL A 77 23.48 -5.68 -7.37
C VAL A 77 24.87 -6.27 -7.57
N ARG A 78 25.34 -6.30 -8.81
CA ARG A 78 26.69 -6.75 -9.12
C ARG A 78 27.54 -5.55 -9.52
N LEU A 79 28.69 -5.41 -8.87
CA LEU A 79 29.62 -4.34 -9.17
C LEU A 79 30.83 -4.89 -9.91
N GLU A 80 31.46 -4.03 -10.71
CA GLU A 80 32.74 -4.35 -11.31
C GLU A 80 33.77 -4.58 -10.22
N PRO A 81 34.68 -5.53 -10.37
CA PRO A 81 35.64 -5.86 -9.32
C PRO A 81 36.50 -4.69 -8.85
N GLY A 82 36.78 -3.73 -9.72
CA GLY A 82 37.60 -2.57 -9.36
C GLY A 82 36.81 -1.35 -8.89
N ASP A 83 35.51 -1.46 -8.79
CA ASP A 83 34.65 -0.28 -8.47
C ASP A 83 34.59 -0.05 -6.96
N ARG A 84 35.71 0.40 -6.41
CA ARG A 84 35.83 0.68 -4.98
C ARG A 84 34.93 1.84 -4.52
N PRO A 85 34.83 2.94 -5.29
CA PRO A 85 33.94 4.04 -4.83
C PRO A 85 32.51 3.62 -4.64
N THR A 86 31.94 2.86 -5.59
CA THR A 86 30.56 2.40 -5.47
C THR A 86 30.42 1.42 -4.31
N ARG A 87 31.39 0.53 -4.13
CA ARG A 87 31.36 -0.42 -3.01
C ARG A 87 31.36 0.29 -1.67
N SER A 88 32.23 1.28 -1.50
CA SER A 88 32.26 2.07 -0.26
C SER A 88 30.96 2.79 -0.01
N LEU A 89 30.38 3.35 -1.07
CA LEU A 89 29.11 4.03 -0.99
C LEU A 89 28.00 3.08 -0.54
N LEU A 90 27.93 1.90 -1.13
CA LEU A 90 26.91 0.91 -0.77
C LEU A 90 27.07 0.44 0.68
N LEU A 91 28.29 0.25 1.12
CA LEU A 91 28.53 -0.14 2.51
C LEU A 91 28.03 0.93 3.48
N SER A 92 28.25 2.20 3.17
CA SER A 92 27.77 3.29 4.01
C SER A 92 26.25 3.40 4.03
N CYS A 93 25.58 2.86 3.02
CA CYS A 93 24.11 2.89 2.92
C CYS A 93 23.45 1.62 3.46
N GLY A 94 24.20 0.74 4.10
CA GLY A 94 23.64 -0.45 4.72
C GLY A 94 23.50 -1.65 3.81
N ALA A 95 24.22 -1.66 2.66
CA ALA A 95 24.21 -2.83 1.79
C ALA A 95 24.92 -4.01 2.47
N LEU A 96 24.46 -5.21 2.13
CA LEU A 96 25.01 -6.44 2.69
C LEU A 96 25.63 -7.27 1.57
N TRP A 97 26.81 -7.83 1.85
CA TRP A 97 27.48 -8.69 0.89
C TRP A 97 26.94 -10.12 0.98
N ASP A 98 26.44 -10.63 -0.12
CA ASP A 98 26.01 -12.04 -0.21
C ASP A 98 27.17 -12.85 -0.78
N LYS A 99 27.84 -13.55 0.10
CA LYS A 99 29.04 -14.30 -0.23
C LYS A 99 28.76 -15.47 -1.18
N SER A 100 27.61 -16.12 -1.02
CA SER A 100 27.28 -17.29 -1.84
C SER A 100 26.95 -16.90 -3.28
N ARG A 101 26.27 -15.79 -3.47
CA ARG A 101 25.89 -15.32 -4.81
C ARG A 101 26.89 -14.31 -5.37
N LYS A 102 27.80 -13.81 -4.53
CA LYS A 102 28.78 -12.78 -4.89
C LYS A 102 28.12 -11.53 -5.44
N VAL A 103 27.09 -11.09 -4.75
CA VAL A 103 26.38 -9.87 -5.09
C VAL A 103 26.18 -9.04 -3.82
N TRP A 104 25.86 -7.77 -4.03
CA TRP A 104 25.49 -6.87 -2.95
C TRP A 104 23.97 -6.84 -2.82
N MET A 105 23.46 -7.02 -1.61
CA MET A 105 22.04 -6.87 -1.33
C MET A 105 21.82 -5.44 -0.90
N VAL A 106 21.13 -4.68 -1.72
CA VAL A 106 21.01 -3.22 -1.59
C VAL A 106 19.54 -2.83 -1.51
N PRO A 107 19.17 -1.93 -0.59
CA PRO A 107 17.81 -1.43 -0.59
C PRO A 107 17.45 -0.79 -1.93
N ARG A 108 16.25 -1.10 -2.42
CA ARG A 108 15.83 -0.65 -3.74
C ARG A 108 15.89 0.87 -3.90
N ARG A 109 15.58 1.62 -2.83
CA ARG A 109 15.65 3.09 -2.89
C ARG A 109 17.07 3.57 -3.16
N ILE A 110 18.06 2.86 -2.63
CA ILE A 110 19.47 3.21 -2.83
C ILE A 110 19.89 2.92 -4.28
N VAL A 111 19.41 1.80 -4.81
CA VAL A 111 19.67 1.46 -6.21
C VAL A 111 19.16 2.55 -7.14
N LYS A 112 17.93 3.03 -6.88
CA LYS A 112 17.34 4.10 -7.69
C LYS A 112 18.07 5.42 -7.52
N THR A 113 18.38 5.78 -6.28
CA THR A 113 19.03 7.05 -5.98
C THR A 113 20.41 7.17 -6.64
N PHE A 114 21.15 6.09 -6.67
CA PHE A 114 22.51 6.12 -7.20
C PHE A 114 22.61 5.58 -8.63
N GLY A 115 21.48 5.38 -9.31
CA GLY A 115 21.50 5.02 -10.72
C GLY A 115 22.06 3.66 -11.01
N LEU A 116 21.84 2.68 -10.14
CA LEU A 116 22.41 1.34 -10.26
C LEU A 116 21.44 0.33 -10.84
N LEU A 117 20.34 0.79 -11.46
CA LEU A 117 19.33 -0.13 -11.99
C LEU A 117 19.87 -1.08 -13.04
N ASP A 118 20.83 -0.63 -13.84
CA ASP A 118 21.44 -1.46 -14.86
C ASP A 118 22.35 -2.54 -14.28
N ARG A 119 22.66 -2.47 -13.00
CA ARG A 119 23.49 -3.44 -12.30
C ARG A 119 22.73 -4.44 -11.46
N VAL A 120 21.42 -4.33 -11.48
CA VAL A 120 20.57 -5.27 -10.76
C VAL A 120 20.61 -6.64 -11.44
N VAL A 121 20.84 -7.67 -10.63
CA VAL A 121 20.89 -9.03 -11.11
C VAL A 121 19.51 -9.64 -11.00
N PRO A 122 19.02 -10.33 -12.03
CA PRO A 122 17.72 -11.02 -11.94
C PRO A 122 17.70 -11.98 -10.76
N SER A 123 16.51 -12.13 -10.13
CA SER A 123 16.37 -13.06 -9.02
C SER A 123 16.70 -14.48 -9.46
N ALA A 124 17.73 -15.03 -8.86
CA ALA A 124 18.10 -16.42 -9.15
C ALA A 124 17.02 -17.34 -8.58
N GLY A 125 16.73 -18.41 -9.27
CA GLY A 125 15.75 -19.38 -8.83
C GLY A 125 14.32 -19.00 -9.13
N LYS A 126 14.10 -17.89 -9.77
CA LYS A 126 12.78 -17.57 -10.29
C LYS A 126 12.60 -18.25 -11.63
N PRO A 127 11.63 -19.15 -11.74
CA PRO A 127 11.40 -19.76 -13.05
C PRO A 127 10.86 -18.77 -14.06
#